data_675b75c4e881bbf182d4575537a8bdcb
#
_entry.id   675b75c4e881bbf182d4575537a8bdcb
#
_cell.length_a   1.000
_cell.length_b   1.000
_cell.length_c   1.000
_cell.angle_alpha   90.00
_cell.angle_beta   90.00
_cell.angle_gamma   90.00
#
_symmetry.space_group_name_H-M   'P 1'
#
loop_
_entity.id
_entity.type
_entity.pdbx_description
1 polymer ?
#
loop_
_entity_poly.entity_id
_entity_poly.type
_entity_poly.pdbx_seq_one_letter_code
_entity_poly.pdbx_strand_id
1 'polypeptide(L)'
;QLAELEKAGKLKGIVTQNIDGLHQKAGSKNVMELHGSVLRNYCERCYEPMSAEDILHSEGVPKCPVCGGPVKPDVVLYEEGLNQKTLQDAVYYISHADMLIVGGTSLAVYPAAGLIDYYNGNKLVVINKSATPRDKQADLLIQQGLGSVFSQIEL
;
A
#
# COMPACT_ATOMS: atom_id res chain seq x y z
N GLN A 1 6.19 -13.15 6.04
CA GLN A 1 6.10 -14.03 4.86
C GLN A 1 6.31 -13.25 3.56
N LEU A 2 5.64 -12.08 3.34
CA LEU A 2 5.83 -11.30 2.12
C LEU A 2 7.29 -10.83 1.95
N ALA A 3 7.92 -10.37 3.01
CA ALA A 3 9.34 -9.98 3.00
C ALA A 3 10.27 -11.17 2.66
N GLU A 4 9.94 -12.38 3.12
CA GLU A 4 10.71 -13.58 2.77
C GLU A 4 10.51 -13.97 1.30
N LEU A 5 9.29 -13.86 0.77
CA LEU A 5 9.02 -14.06 -0.66
C LEU A 5 9.78 -13.05 -1.53
N GLU A 6 9.86 -11.79 -1.10
CA GLU A 6 10.64 -10.75 -1.78
C GLU A 6 12.13 -11.07 -1.77
N LYS A 7 12.67 -11.45 -0.60
CA LYS A 7 14.07 -11.85 -0.44
C LYS A 7 14.43 -13.09 -1.30
N ALA A 8 13.50 -14.01 -1.44
CA ALA A 8 13.64 -15.17 -2.33
C ALA A 8 13.45 -14.85 -3.82
N GLY A 9 13.20 -13.59 -4.17
CA GLY A 9 12.98 -13.14 -5.55
C GLY A 9 11.66 -13.59 -6.17
N LYS A 10 10.74 -14.15 -5.38
CA LYS A 10 9.41 -14.58 -5.81
C LYS A 10 8.42 -13.42 -5.86
N LEU A 11 8.44 -12.53 -4.87
CA LEU A 11 7.62 -11.32 -4.84
C LEU A 11 8.42 -10.15 -5.44
N LYS A 12 7.87 -9.48 -6.43
CA LYS A 12 8.54 -8.36 -7.13
C LYS A 12 8.21 -7.00 -6.55
N GLY A 13 7.05 -6.83 -5.96
CA GLY A 13 6.63 -5.60 -5.31
C GLY A 13 5.31 -5.77 -4.57
N ILE A 14 5.04 -4.83 -3.68
CA ILE A 14 3.79 -4.74 -2.90
C ILE A 14 3.15 -3.39 -3.23
N VAL A 15 1.91 -3.43 -3.66
CA VAL A 15 1.07 -2.24 -3.81
C VAL A 15 0.08 -2.22 -2.66
N THR A 16 0.15 -1.21 -1.81
CA THR A 16 -0.68 -1.15 -0.59
C THR A 16 -1.48 0.12 -0.50
N GLN A 17 -2.69 0.01 0.04
CA GLN A 17 -3.53 1.13 0.44
C GLN A 17 -3.30 1.51 1.92
N ASN A 18 -2.58 0.67 2.67
CA ASN A 18 -2.28 0.92 4.07
C ASN A 18 -1.22 2.01 4.22
N ILE A 19 -1.32 2.79 5.30
CA ILE A 19 -0.45 3.92 5.63
C ILE A 19 0.43 3.65 6.85
N ASP A 20 0.41 2.42 7.39
CA ASP A 20 0.99 2.04 8.67
C ASP A 20 2.47 1.64 8.62
N GLY A 21 3.06 1.48 7.43
CA GLY A 21 4.46 1.09 7.24
C GLY A 21 4.78 -0.36 7.68
N LEU A 22 3.79 -1.21 7.93
CA LEU A 22 4.01 -2.56 8.43
C LEU A 22 4.75 -3.48 7.45
N HIS A 23 4.62 -3.27 6.14
CA HIS A 23 5.38 -4.00 5.14
C HIS A 23 6.88 -3.73 5.26
N GLN A 24 7.26 -2.46 5.38
CA GLN A 24 8.65 -2.04 5.54
C GLN A 24 9.20 -2.51 6.89
N LYS A 25 8.40 -2.40 7.97
CA LYS A 25 8.76 -2.92 9.29
C LYS A 25 8.99 -4.44 9.28
N ALA A 26 8.28 -5.17 8.46
CA ALA A 26 8.48 -6.62 8.26
C ALA A 26 9.69 -6.96 7.37
N GLY A 27 10.35 -5.96 6.77
CA GLY A 27 11.55 -6.11 5.96
C GLY A 27 11.35 -6.04 4.45
N SER A 28 10.12 -5.78 3.96
CA SER A 28 9.88 -5.54 2.54
C SER A 28 10.49 -4.22 2.09
N LYS A 29 11.10 -4.20 0.91
CA LYS A 29 11.82 -3.05 0.36
C LYS A 29 11.06 -2.37 -0.78
N ASN A 30 10.42 -3.17 -1.63
CA ASN A 30 9.72 -2.66 -2.81
C ASN A 30 8.22 -2.52 -2.52
N VAL A 31 7.86 -1.43 -1.85
CA VAL A 31 6.49 -1.16 -1.38
C VAL A 31 5.99 0.16 -1.97
N MET A 32 4.93 0.10 -2.76
CA MET A 32 4.25 1.25 -3.33
C MET A 32 3.04 1.61 -2.46
N GLU A 33 3.21 2.64 -1.62
CA GLU A 33 2.19 3.13 -0.70
C GLU A 33 1.27 4.12 -1.43
N LEU A 34 0.15 3.64 -1.98
CA LEU A 34 -0.77 4.46 -2.78
C LEU A 34 -1.34 5.66 -2.02
N HIS A 35 -1.59 5.47 -0.73
CA HIS A 35 -2.16 6.50 0.14
C HIS A 35 -1.13 7.15 1.06
N GLY A 36 0.17 6.97 0.77
CA GLY A 36 1.25 7.54 1.56
C GLY A 36 1.50 6.82 2.89
N SER A 37 2.01 7.54 3.90
CA SER A 37 2.39 6.96 5.20
C SER A 37 2.26 7.97 6.33
N VAL A 38 1.75 7.52 7.49
CA VAL A 38 1.75 8.29 8.74
C VAL A 38 3.15 8.46 9.34
N LEU A 39 4.14 7.69 8.85
CA LEU A 39 5.51 7.77 9.32
C LEU A 39 6.31 8.91 8.69
N ARG A 40 5.81 9.49 7.60
CA ARG A 40 6.35 10.68 6.95
C ARG A 40 5.42 11.85 7.19
N ASN A 41 5.98 12.99 7.57
CA ASN A 41 5.23 14.22 7.81
C ASN A 41 6.00 15.40 7.23
N TYR A 42 5.31 16.45 6.87
CA TYR A 42 5.92 17.65 6.30
C TYR A 42 5.13 18.91 6.65
N CYS A 43 5.84 20.02 6.67
CA CYS A 43 5.22 21.33 6.81
C CYS A 43 4.46 21.72 5.54
N GLU A 44 3.21 22.10 5.64
CA GLU A 44 2.41 22.55 4.48
C GLU A 44 2.87 23.88 3.88
N ARG A 45 3.74 24.64 4.59
CA ARG A 45 4.23 25.95 4.14
C ARG A 45 5.62 25.87 3.51
N CYS A 46 6.58 25.19 4.14
CA CYS A 46 7.97 25.17 3.69
C CYS A 46 8.47 23.77 3.31
N TYR A 47 7.62 22.76 3.40
CA TYR A 47 7.91 21.35 3.09
C TYR A 47 9.02 20.72 3.95
N GLU A 48 9.39 21.36 5.07
CA GLU A 48 10.33 20.76 6.02
C GLU A 48 9.81 19.42 6.51
N PRO A 49 10.58 18.32 6.37
CA PRO A 49 10.17 17.02 6.83
C PRO A 49 10.20 16.93 8.37
N MET A 50 9.26 16.17 8.93
CA MET A 50 9.21 15.86 10.35
C MET A 50 8.95 14.36 10.55
N SER A 51 9.62 13.78 11.56
CA SER A 51 9.45 12.38 11.90
C SER A 51 8.10 12.11 12.59
N ALA A 52 7.67 10.85 12.59
CA ALA A 52 6.49 10.45 13.37
C ALA A 52 6.72 10.66 14.88
N GLU A 53 7.96 10.56 15.36
CA GLU A 53 8.34 10.79 16.76
C GLU A 53 8.14 12.26 17.16
N ASP A 54 8.54 13.21 16.30
CA ASP A 54 8.31 14.64 16.53
C ASP A 54 6.82 14.96 16.65
N ILE A 55 5.99 14.28 15.81
CA ILE A 55 4.54 14.44 15.85
C ILE A 55 3.94 13.89 17.14
N LEU A 56 4.39 12.72 17.58
CA LEU A 56 3.91 12.09 18.82
C LEU A 56 4.20 12.91 20.07
N HIS A 57 5.30 13.67 20.07
CA HIS A 57 5.71 14.54 21.19
C HIS A 57 5.12 15.96 21.08
N SER A 58 4.37 16.28 20.03
CA SER A 58 3.76 17.59 19.87
C SER A 58 2.44 17.71 20.63
N GLU A 59 2.18 18.91 21.18
CA GLU A 59 0.88 19.23 21.79
C GLU A 59 -0.03 19.91 20.76
N GLY A 60 -1.25 19.40 20.61
CA GLY A 60 -2.26 19.94 19.68
C GLY A 60 -1.86 19.75 18.23
N VAL A 61 -2.07 20.76 17.39
CA VAL A 61 -1.67 20.74 15.96
C VAL A 61 -0.16 20.94 15.84
N PRO A 62 0.59 19.95 15.31
CA PRO A 62 2.04 20.05 15.15
C PRO A 62 2.46 21.28 14.35
N LYS A 63 3.51 21.96 14.80
CA LYS A 63 4.06 23.15 14.16
C LYS A 63 5.48 22.90 13.66
N CYS A 64 5.76 23.41 12.48
CA CYS A 64 7.09 23.35 11.90
C CYS A 64 8.09 24.17 12.73
N PRO A 65 9.23 23.58 13.13
CA PRO A 65 10.26 24.29 13.90
C PRO A 65 10.96 25.38 13.09
N VAL A 66 10.93 25.31 11.75
CA VAL A 66 11.58 26.27 10.86
C VAL A 66 10.72 27.51 10.61
N CYS A 67 9.42 27.31 10.29
CA CYS A 67 8.58 28.45 9.86
C CYS A 67 7.27 28.62 10.66
N GLY A 68 7.02 27.77 11.66
CA GLY A 68 5.80 27.82 12.47
C GLY A 68 4.52 27.39 11.73
N GLY A 69 4.63 26.92 10.48
CA GLY A 69 3.50 26.44 9.69
C GLY A 69 2.91 25.13 10.24
N PRO A 70 1.67 24.77 9.88
CA PRO A 70 1.08 23.49 10.27
C PRO A 70 1.81 22.34 9.59
N VAL A 71 1.88 21.21 10.30
CA VAL A 71 2.48 19.97 9.80
C VAL A 71 1.38 18.96 9.49
N LYS A 72 1.46 18.32 8.33
CA LYS A 72 0.54 17.31 7.84
C LYS A 72 1.29 15.97 7.66
N PRO A 73 0.66 14.81 7.95
CA PRO A 73 1.20 13.54 7.50
C PRO A 73 1.16 13.42 5.98
N ASP A 74 2.12 12.72 5.41
CA ASP A 74 2.16 12.36 3.97
C ASP A 74 1.13 11.28 3.68
N VAL A 75 -0.14 11.61 3.89
CA VAL A 75 -1.29 10.73 3.68
C VAL A 75 -2.26 11.40 2.74
N VAL A 76 -2.72 10.64 1.74
CA VAL A 76 -3.74 11.07 0.78
C VAL A 76 -5.09 11.09 1.47
N LEU A 77 -5.71 12.26 1.54
CA LEU A 77 -7.04 12.47 2.10
C LEU A 77 -8.11 12.32 1.01
N TYR A 78 -9.39 12.35 1.43
CA TYR A 78 -10.51 12.37 0.50
C TYR A 78 -10.40 13.58 -0.44
N GLU A 79 -10.69 13.36 -1.73
CA GLU A 79 -10.60 14.35 -2.81
C GLU A 79 -9.16 14.72 -3.22
N GLU A 80 -8.13 14.22 -2.53
CA GLU A 80 -6.74 14.38 -2.97
C GLU A 80 -6.37 13.31 -4.01
N GLY A 81 -5.54 13.70 -4.99
CA GLY A 81 -5.02 12.78 -6.01
C GLY A 81 -3.90 11.91 -5.47
N LEU A 82 -3.81 10.66 -5.95
CA LEU A 82 -2.68 9.79 -5.66
C LEU A 82 -1.38 10.34 -6.26
N ASN A 83 -0.25 10.04 -5.62
CA ASN A 83 1.06 10.37 -6.17
C ASN A 83 1.25 9.68 -7.52
N GLN A 84 1.49 10.46 -8.57
CA GLN A 84 1.56 9.99 -9.96
C GLN A 84 2.70 8.98 -10.17
N LYS A 85 3.86 9.22 -9.53
CA LYS A 85 4.99 8.29 -9.64
C LYS A 85 4.66 6.95 -8.98
N THR A 86 4.11 6.95 -7.77
CA THR A 86 3.70 5.74 -7.06
C THR A 86 2.66 4.96 -7.88
N LEU A 87 1.71 5.66 -8.50
CA LEU A 87 0.68 5.06 -9.34
C LEU A 87 1.30 4.43 -10.60
N GLN A 88 2.23 5.11 -11.27
CA GLN A 88 2.93 4.58 -12.44
C GLN A 88 3.76 3.34 -12.09
N ASP A 89 4.49 3.38 -10.97
CA ASP A 89 5.27 2.25 -10.49
C ASP A 89 4.34 1.05 -10.17
N ALA A 90 3.20 1.28 -9.52
CA ALA A 90 2.20 0.24 -9.25
C ALA A 90 1.65 -0.39 -10.54
N VAL A 91 1.26 0.43 -11.52
CA VAL A 91 0.81 -0.04 -12.84
C VAL A 91 1.89 -0.86 -13.54
N TYR A 92 3.14 -0.40 -13.49
CA TYR A 92 4.26 -1.13 -14.07
C TYR A 92 4.40 -2.53 -13.49
N TYR A 93 4.45 -2.65 -12.15
CA TYR A 93 4.59 -3.96 -11.50
C TYR A 93 3.38 -4.87 -11.75
N ILE A 94 2.16 -4.34 -11.71
CA ILE A 94 0.95 -5.12 -11.96
C ILE A 94 0.90 -5.64 -13.40
N SER A 95 1.19 -4.79 -14.38
CA SER A 95 1.12 -5.16 -15.80
C SER A 95 2.20 -6.15 -16.24
N HIS A 96 3.31 -6.24 -15.50
CA HIS A 96 4.43 -7.16 -15.80
C HIS A 96 4.49 -8.37 -14.86
N ALA A 97 3.51 -8.54 -14.00
CA ALA A 97 3.47 -9.67 -13.08
C ALA A 97 3.01 -10.95 -13.78
N ASP A 98 3.69 -12.07 -13.52
CA ASP A 98 3.25 -13.41 -13.93
C ASP A 98 2.01 -13.86 -13.13
N MET A 99 1.88 -13.38 -11.89
CA MET A 99 0.77 -13.63 -11.00
C MET A 99 0.46 -12.36 -10.20
N LEU A 100 -0.80 -12.00 -10.13
CA LEU A 100 -1.29 -10.92 -9.25
C LEU A 100 -2.08 -11.52 -8.09
N ILE A 101 -1.64 -11.23 -6.87
CA ILE A 101 -2.38 -11.61 -5.65
C ILE A 101 -2.99 -10.33 -5.07
N VAL A 102 -4.30 -10.32 -4.94
CA VAL A 102 -5.05 -9.22 -4.31
C VAL A 102 -5.64 -9.72 -3.00
N GLY A 103 -5.40 -8.99 -1.92
CA GLY A 103 -5.83 -9.47 -0.62
C GLY A 103 -6.19 -8.39 0.39
N GLY A 104 -7.12 -8.71 1.29
CA GLY A 104 -7.49 -7.85 2.41
C GLY A 104 -8.10 -6.51 2.02
N THR A 105 -8.75 -6.43 0.87
CA THR A 105 -9.37 -5.19 0.36
C THR A 105 -10.80 -5.44 -0.12
N SER A 106 -11.65 -4.42 -0.01
CA SER A 106 -13.01 -4.48 -0.56
C SER A 106 -13.06 -4.42 -2.09
N LEU A 107 -11.96 -3.98 -2.75
CA LEU A 107 -11.92 -3.65 -4.18
C LEU A 107 -13.03 -2.69 -4.63
N ALA A 108 -13.44 -1.79 -3.74
CA ALA A 108 -14.49 -0.80 -3.97
C ALA A 108 -13.99 0.66 -3.93
N VAL A 109 -12.78 0.90 -3.41
CA VAL A 109 -12.21 2.25 -3.26
C VAL A 109 -11.36 2.60 -4.47
N TYR A 110 -11.83 3.56 -5.26
CA TYR A 110 -11.12 4.07 -6.43
C TYR A 110 -10.21 5.25 -6.05
N PRO A 111 -9.07 5.45 -6.78
CA PRO A 111 -8.66 4.72 -7.99
C PRO A 111 -7.95 3.39 -7.75
N ALA A 112 -7.60 3.04 -6.50
CA ALA A 112 -6.82 1.84 -6.17
C ALA A 112 -7.50 0.54 -6.65
N ALA A 113 -8.84 0.43 -6.55
CA ALA A 113 -9.59 -0.73 -7.02
C ALA A 113 -9.49 -0.95 -8.55
N GLY A 114 -9.24 0.10 -9.32
CA GLY A 114 -9.05 0.04 -10.78
C GLY A 114 -7.69 -0.51 -11.20
N LEU A 115 -6.72 -0.60 -10.30
CA LEU A 115 -5.37 -1.09 -10.64
C LEU A 115 -5.36 -2.55 -11.09
N ILE A 116 -6.32 -3.35 -10.64
CA ILE A 116 -6.49 -4.75 -11.08
C ILE A 116 -6.70 -4.85 -12.61
N ASP A 117 -7.30 -3.84 -13.22
CA ASP A 117 -7.62 -3.83 -14.65
C ASP A 117 -6.35 -3.69 -15.55
N TYR A 118 -5.21 -3.34 -14.97
CA TYR A 118 -3.90 -3.32 -15.66
C TYR A 118 -3.20 -4.68 -15.69
N TYR A 119 -3.72 -5.68 -14.96
CA TYR A 119 -3.17 -7.02 -15.01
C TYR A 119 -3.63 -7.75 -16.28
N ASN A 120 -2.67 -8.23 -17.07
CA ASN A 120 -2.93 -8.90 -18.34
C ASN A 120 -2.59 -10.40 -18.33
N GLY A 121 -2.25 -10.93 -17.15
CA GLY A 121 -1.93 -12.36 -17.00
C GLY A 121 -3.18 -13.24 -16.80
N ASN A 122 -2.93 -14.50 -16.48
CA ASN A 122 -3.96 -15.52 -16.27
C ASN A 122 -3.82 -16.21 -14.89
N LYS A 123 -3.28 -15.50 -13.91
CA LYS A 123 -3.11 -15.98 -12.53
C LYS A 123 -3.50 -14.89 -11.54
N LEU A 124 -4.75 -14.44 -11.65
CA LEU A 124 -5.32 -13.50 -10.69
C LEU A 124 -5.84 -14.27 -9.48
N VAL A 125 -5.22 -14.07 -8.34
CA VAL A 125 -5.61 -14.68 -7.07
C VAL A 125 -6.24 -13.61 -6.18
N VAL A 126 -7.45 -13.84 -5.70
CA VAL A 126 -8.12 -12.97 -4.71
C VAL A 126 -8.24 -13.70 -3.39
N ILE A 127 -7.67 -13.11 -2.34
CA ILE A 127 -7.69 -13.65 -0.97
C ILE A 127 -8.40 -12.64 -0.07
N ASN A 128 -9.64 -12.91 0.29
CA ASN A 128 -10.41 -11.99 1.14
C ASN A 128 -11.42 -12.76 1.98
N LYS A 129 -11.73 -12.26 3.20
CA LYS A 129 -12.74 -12.88 4.07
C LYS A 129 -14.16 -12.68 3.55
N SER A 130 -14.42 -11.53 2.95
CA SER A 130 -15.72 -11.15 2.41
C SER A 130 -15.69 -11.13 0.90
N ALA A 131 -16.85 -11.33 0.28
CA ALA A 131 -16.98 -11.20 -1.17
C ALA A 131 -16.66 -9.79 -1.64
N THR A 132 -16.11 -9.68 -2.86
CA THR A 132 -15.78 -8.42 -3.51
C THR A 132 -16.49 -8.30 -4.87
N PRO A 133 -16.67 -7.07 -5.40
CA PRO A 133 -17.23 -6.88 -6.74
C PRO A 133 -16.41 -7.52 -7.87
N ARG A 134 -15.15 -7.86 -7.58
CA ARG A 134 -14.18 -8.39 -8.56
C ARG A 134 -13.95 -9.90 -8.47
N ASP A 135 -14.62 -10.62 -7.58
CA ASP A 135 -14.43 -12.06 -7.34
C ASP A 135 -14.58 -12.89 -8.62
N LYS A 136 -15.50 -12.49 -9.52
CA LYS A 136 -15.73 -13.19 -10.80
C LYS A 136 -14.57 -13.08 -11.80
N GLN A 137 -13.65 -12.17 -11.58
CA GLN A 137 -12.46 -11.98 -12.43
C GLN A 137 -11.29 -12.85 -11.97
N ALA A 138 -11.34 -13.38 -10.73
CA ALA A 138 -10.27 -14.17 -10.16
C ALA A 138 -10.18 -15.57 -10.82
N ASP A 139 -8.98 -15.98 -11.19
CA ASP A 139 -8.68 -17.36 -11.58
C ASP A 139 -8.69 -18.28 -10.35
N LEU A 140 -8.35 -17.73 -9.17
CA LEU A 140 -8.44 -18.41 -7.89
C LEU A 140 -8.98 -17.46 -6.82
N LEU A 141 -10.10 -17.86 -6.19
CA LEU A 141 -10.71 -17.15 -5.07
C LEU A 141 -10.52 -17.94 -3.77
N ILE A 142 -9.92 -17.31 -2.76
CA ILE A 142 -9.71 -17.90 -1.43
C ILE A 142 -10.42 -17.03 -0.38
N GLN A 143 -11.53 -17.52 0.15
CA GLN A 143 -12.31 -16.80 1.16
C GLN A 143 -11.79 -17.08 2.59
N GLN A 144 -10.58 -16.63 2.85
CA GLN A 144 -9.89 -16.79 4.13
C GLN A 144 -9.12 -15.52 4.51
N GLY A 145 -8.60 -15.50 5.74
CA GLY A 145 -7.69 -14.44 6.18
C GLY A 145 -6.32 -14.57 5.53
N LEU A 146 -5.75 -13.46 5.08
CA LEU A 146 -4.41 -13.42 4.46
C LEU A 146 -3.35 -14.14 5.29
N GLY A 147 -3.30 -13.89 6.60
CA GLY A 147 -2.33 -14.53 7.48
C GLY A 147 -2.42 -16.05 7.46
N SER A 148 -3.64 -16.62 7.45
CA SER A 148 -3.85 -18.07 7.40
C SER A 148 -3.38 -18.67 6.09
N VAL A 149 -3.57 -17.96 4.97
CA VAL A 149 -3.16 -18.43 3.64
C VAL A 149 -1.64 -18.35 3.51
N PHE A 150 -1.07 -17.18 3.81
CA PHE A 150 0.37 -16.96 3.65
C PHE A 150 1.22 -17.80 4.62
N SER A 151 0.71 -18.18 5.79
CA SER A 151 1.42 -19.07 6.72
C SER A 151 1.62 -20.50 6.20
N GLN A 152 0.88 -20.89 5.17
CA GLN A 152 0.97 -22.21 4.55
C GLN A 152 1.89 -22.25 3.32
N ILE A 153 2.41 -21.10 2.90
CA ILE A 153 3.33 -21.02 1.75
C ILE A 153 4.73 -21.41 2.22
N GLU A 154 5.25 -22.47 1.65
CA GLU A 154 6.65 -22.90 1.79
C GLU A 154 7.51 -22.24 0.72
N LEU A 155 8.75 -21.85 1.08
CA LEU A 155 9.70 -21.16 0.20
C LEU A 155 10.76 -22.11 -0.34
#